data_ee06ffec49776962b9ead45be4d0a5c5
#
_entry.id   ee06ffec49776962b9ead45be4d0a5c5
#
_cell.length_a   1.000
_cell.length_b   1.000
_cell.length_c   1.000
_cell.angle_alpha   90.00
_cell.angle_beta   90.00
_cell.angle_gamma   90.00
#
_symmetry.space_group_name_H-M   'P 1'
#
loop_
_entity.id
_entity.type
_entity.pdbx_description
1 polymer ?
#
loop_
_entity_poly.entity_id
_entity_poly.type
_entity_poly.pdbx_seq_one_letter_code
_entity_poly.pdbx_strand_id
1 'polypeptide(L)'
;MPKGLRIGATLCAAVLAVSLTAPAASQPVEIAIGVSDNLGPSVTGILEQYPDVCAQDDFFSDKWLRTAMEFVIVCRAIRLGGLEAAYVIHNFPNSARARRELLKGTTAIMVDLPWGDFARQEGLYHSDPVLRIGDFAKGVYTRPDHAELLQVKTLQELRKFTAVSSKTWLYDWAALERMGIQTHSVATYSLMGTMVEGGRVDFLVGEFPGAEDLSQYISGFRFVPVPGIKIALPGSRHVAISKQAPHAERIFTAVQAGLKILRERGLIKQGYQTVGFLNPLIDDWDVLCCFEE
;
A
#
# COMPACT_ATOMS: atom_id res chain seq x y z
N MET A 1 -92.95 33.80 -24.30
CA MET A 1 -92.25 32.93 -23.37
C MET A 1 -91.01 32.35 -24.04
N PRO A 2 -89.80 32.87 -23.85
CA PRO A 2 -88.60 32.26 -24.43
C PRO A 2 -87.89 31.41 -23.39
N LYS A 3 -87.42 30.24 -23.84
CA LYS A 3 -86.65 29.25 -23.06
C LYS A 3 -85.19 29.71 -22.94
N GLY A 4 -84.68 29.74 -21.69
CA GLY A 4 -83.28 30.05 -21.43
C GLY A 4 -82.36 28.87 -21.74
N LEU A 5 -81.31 29.18 -22.49
CA LEU A 5 -80.21 28.24 -22.83
C LEU A 5 -79.11 28.34 -21.75
N ARG A 6 -78.86 27.29 -20.99
CA ARG A 6 -77.73 27.20 -20.05
C ARG A 6 -76.51 26.63 -20.78
N ILE A 7 -75.49 27.45 -20.93
CA ILE A 7 -74.18 26.98 -21.41
C ILE A 7 -73.35 26.52 -20.25
N GLY A 8 -73.09 25.23 -20.15
CA GLY A 8 -72.18 24.66 -19.16
C GLY A 8 -70.74 24.77 -19.67
N ALA A 9 -69.91 25.53 -18.96
CA ALA A 9 -68.47 25.60 -19.23
C ALA A 9 -67.75 24.44 -18.50
N THR A 10 -67.24 23.51 -19.31
CA THR A 10 -66.38 22.42 -18.82
C THR A 10 -64.94 22.92 -18.74
N LEU A 11 -64.41 23.10 -17.51
CA LEU A 11 -63.00 23.37 -17.32
C LEU A 11 -62.23 22.03 -17.45
N CYS A 12 -61.44 21.93 -18.51
CA CYS A 12 -60.37 20.90 -18.61
C CYS A 12 -59.15 21.33 -17.80
N ALA A 13 -58.94 20.73 -16.66
CA ALA A 13 -57.68 20.86 -15.91
C ALA A 13 -56.62 19.97 -16.57
N ALA A 14 -55.67 20.60 -17.24
CA ALA A 14 -54.46 19.89 -17.75
C ALA A 14 -53.52 19.64 -16.58
N VAL A 15 -53.38 18.40 -16.16
CA VAL A 15 -52.38 17.94 -15.18
C VAL A 15 -51.03 17.81 -15.92
N LEU A 16 -50.09 18.73 -15.71
CA LEU A 16 -48.72 18.58 -16.16
C LEU A 16 -48.04 17.50 -15.26
N ALA A 17 -47.83 16.33 -15.83
CA ALA A 17 -46.98 15.32 -15.19
C ALA A 17 -45.49 15.72 -15.37
N VAL A 18 -44.89 16.27 -14.32
CA VAL A 18 -43.45 16.48 -14.27
C VAL A 18 -42.79 15.11 -14.05
N SER A 19 -42.26 14.54 -15.14
CA SER A 19 -41.43 13.32 -15.08
C SER A 19 -40.09 13.66 -14.41
N LEU A 20 -39.94 13.35 -13.13
CA LEU A 20 -38.66 13.34 -12.46
C LEU A 20 -37.85 12.17 -13.06
N THR A 21 -37.01 12.47 -14.05
CA THR A 21 -35.98 11.54 -14.51
C THR A 21 -34.95 11.42 -13.39
N ALA A 22 -34.93 10.28 -12.69
CA ALA A 22 -33.84 9.93 -11.80
C ALA A 22 -32.51 9.96 -12.60
N PRO A 23 -31.43 10.55 -12.06
CA PRO A 23 -30.15 10.52 -12.74
C PRO A 23 -29.77 9.05 -13.00
N ALA A 24 -29.47 8.71 -14.26
CA ALA A 24 -28.97 7.39 -14.61
C ALA A 24 -27.72 7.13 -13.78
N ALA A 25 -27.74 6.05 -12.97
CA ALA A 25 -26.57 5.62 -12.24
C ALA A 25 -25.44 5.41 -13.26
N SER A 26 -24.36 6.19 -13.15
CA SER A 26 -23.20 6.04 -14.03
C SER A 26 -22.64 4.64 -13.84
N GLN A 27 -22.37 3.93 -14.93
CA GLN A 27 -21.72 2.61 -14.82
C GLN A 27 -20.38 2.75 -14.10
N PRO A 28 -20.03 1.77 -13.22
CA PRO A 28 -18.74 1.78 -12.55
C PRO A 28 -17.59 1.85 -13.54
N VAL A 29 -16.56 2.63 -13.20
CA VAL A 29 -15.35 2.71 -14.01
C VAL A 29 -14.53 1.45 -13.79
N GLU A 30 -14.19 0.73 -14.87
CA GLU A 30 -13.28 -0.41 -14.78
C GLU A 30 -11.85 0.09 -14.56
N ILE A 31 -11.20 -0.40 -13.50
CA ILE A 31 -9.84 -0.04 -13.12
C ILE A 31 -8.97 -1.29 -13.09
N ALA A 32 -8.01 -1.35 -14.00
CA ALA A 32 -7.01 -2.42 -14.04
C ALA A 32 -5.95 -2.19 -12.94
N ILE A 33 -5.85 -3.14 -12.03
CA ILE A 33 -4.93 -3.13 -10.87
C ILE A 33 -3.78 -4.08 -11.11
N GLY A 34 -2.54 -3.58 -11.08
CA GLY A 34 -1.34 -4.40 -11.11
C GLY A 34 -0.93 -4.86 -9.71
N VAL A 35 -0.63 -6.15 -9.58
CA VAL A 35 -0.11 -6.75 -8.34
C VAL A 35 1.17 -7.50 -8.66
N SER A 36 2.20 -7.35 -7.84
CA SER A 36 3.49 -8.01 -8.02
C SER A 36 3.65 -9.27 -7.17
N ASP A 37 4.73 -10.02 -7.45
CA ASP A 37 5.20 -11.15 -6.64
C ASP A 37 4.16 -12.27 -6.44
N ASN A 38 3.28 -12.44 -7.43
CA ASN A 38 2.19 -13.42 -7.41
C ASN A 38 1.20 -13.25 -6.23
N LEU A 39 1.07 -12.03 -5.69
CA LEU A 39 0.14 -11.71 -4.60
C LEU A 39 -1.29 -11.40 -5.07
N GLY A 40 -1.56 -11.49 -6.38
CA GLY A 40 -2.90 -11.31 -6.94
C GLY A 40 -3.98 -12.14 -6.25
N PRO A 41 -3.78 -13.44 -5.97
CA PRO A 41 -4.75 -14.25 -5.24
C PRO A 41 -5.12 -13.73 -3.85
N SER A 42 -4.19 -13.05 -3.16
CA SER A 42 -4.50 -12.44 -1.85
C SER A 42 -5.44 -11.23 -1.97
N VAL A 43 -5.36 -10.50 -3.08
CA VAL A 43 -6.25 -9.36 -3.37
C VAL A 43 -7.63 -9.86 -3.83
N THR A 44 -7.68 -10.82 -4.75
CA THR A 44 -8.94 -11.40 -5.23
C THR A 44 -9.69 -12.11 -4.11
N GLY A 45 -8.99 -12.85 -3.25
CA GLY A 45 -9.59 -13.53 -2.11
C GLY A 45 -10.25 -12.57 -1.11
N ILE A 46 -9.74 -11.36 -0.93
CA ILE A 46 -10.40 -10.35 -0.10
C ILE A 46 -11.71 -9.88 -0.77
N LEU A 47 -11.70 -9.61 -2.07
CA LEU A 47 -12.90 -9.18 -2.79
C LEU A 47 -13.99 -10.27 -2.80
N GLU A 48 -13.60 -11.54 -2.89
CA GLU A 48 -14.52 -12.68 -2.82
C GLU A 48 -15.11 -12.87 -1.42
N GLN A 49 -14.27 -12.78 -0.39
CA GLN A 49 -14.69 -12.96 1.00
C GLN A 49 -15.45 -11.76 1.56
N TYR A 50 -15.11 -10.56 1.12
CA TYR A 50 -15.68 -9.30 1.59
C TYR A 50 -16.07 -8.41 0.39
N PRO A 51 -17.20 -8.70 -0.31
CA PRO A 51 -17.58 -7.96 -1.52
C PRO A 51 -17.71 -6.45 -1.31
N ASP A 52 -18.10 -6.04 -0.09
CA ASP A 52 -18.28 -4.64 0.29
C ASP A 52 -17.05 -4.01 0.95
N VAL A 53 -15.86 -4.65 0.91
CA VAL A 53 -14.67 -4.19 1.63
C VAL A 53 -14.26 -2.76 1.27
N CYS A 54 -14.47 -2.35 0.04
CA CYS A 54 -14.20 -0.97 -0.41
C CYS A 54 -15.23 0.05 0.11
N ALA A 55 -16.38 -0.41 0.60
CA ALA A 55 -17.45 0.42 1.16
C ALA A 55 -17.41 0.49 2.69
N GLN A 56 -16.76 -0.45 3.34
CA GLN A 56 -16.60 -0.49 4.79
C GLN A 56 -15.47 0.44 5.21
N ASP A 57 -15.76 1.45 6.02
CA ASP A 57 -14.79 2.51 6.30
C ASP A 57 -13.66 2.09 7.24
N ASP A 58 -13.88 1.17 8.18
CA ASP A 58 -12.99 0.89 9.31
C ASP A 58 -12.56 -0.57 9.47
N PHE A 59 -13.01 -1.45 8.56
CA PHE A 59 -12.68 -2.87 8.66
C PHE A 59 -11.32 -3.20 8.04
N PHE A 60 -10.38 -3.69 8.85
CA PHE A 60 -9.12 -4.30 8.45
C PHE A 60 -8.94 -5.63 9.19
N SER A 61 -8.19 -6.56 8.61
CA SER A 61 -7.90 -7.84 9.22
C SER A 61 -6.38 -8.04 9.39
N ASP A 62 -5.98 -8.54 10.53
CA ASP A 62 -4.61 -8.95 10.85
C ASP A 62 -4.11 -10.14 10.02
N LYS A 63 -5.04 -10.85 9.38
CA LYS A 63 -4.75 -11.96 8.46
C LYS A 63 -4.39 -11.52 7.05
N TRP A 64 -4.57 -10.24 6.73
CA TRP A 64 -4.26 -9.75 5.39
C TRP A 64 -2.76 -9.49 5.21
N LEU A 65 -2.28 -9.79 4.03
CA LEU A 65 -0.97 -9.31 3.61
C LEU A 65 -1.00 -7.79 3.40
N ARG A 66 0.13 -7.12 3.61
CA ARG A 66 0.26 -5.67 3.40
C ARG A 66 -0.26 -5.22 2.02
N THR A 67 0.13 -5.91 0.95
CA THR A 67 -0.30 -5.58 -0.42
C THR A 67 -1.82 -5.65 -0.59
N ALA A 68 -2.48 -6.62 0.03
CA ALA A 68 -3.93 -6.76 -0.01
C ALA A 68 -4.62 -5.65 0.81
N MET A 69 -4.07 -5.28 1.96
CA MET A 69 -4.52 -4.13 2.75
C MET A 69 -4.32 -2.81 1.99
N GLU A 70 -3.19 -2.64 1.29
CA GLU A 70 -2.93 -1.46 0.44
C GLU A 70 -3.96 -1.35 -0.69
N PHE A 71 -4.38 -2.47 -1.30
CA PHE A 71 -5.50 -2.48 -2.23
C PHE A 71 -6.79 -1.95 -1.58
N VAL A 72 -7.10 -2.38 -0.36
CA VAL A 72 -8.29 -1.93 0.37
C VAL A 72 -8.21 -0.42 0.66
N ILE A 73 -7.06 0.12 1.05
CA ILE A 73 -6.87 1.57 1.19
C ILE A 73 -7.14 2.29 -0.13
N VAL A 74 -6.61 1.79 -1.24
CA VAL A 74 -6.77 2.41 -2.56
C VAL A 74 -8.22 2.37 -3.02
N CYS A 75 -8.90 1.23 -2.93
CA CYS A 75 -10.29 1.12 -3.38
C CYS A 75 -11.25 1.97 -2.51
N ARG A 76 -11.02 2.06 -1.21
CA ARG A 76 -11.76 2.97 -0.32
C ARG A 76 -11.51 4.44 -0.67
N ALA A 77 -10.25 4.80 -0.95
CA ALA A 77 -9.93 6.15 -1.38
C ALA A 77 -10.68 6.52 -2.67
N ILE A 78 -10.70 5.63 -3.65
CA ILE A 78 -11.42 5.84 -4.91
C ILE A 78 -12.91 6.08 -4.64
N ARG A 79 -13.54 5.24 -3.81
CA ARG A 79 -14.95 5.37 -3.47
C ARG A 79 -15.25 6.64 -2.65
N LEU A 80 -14.49 6.91 -1.61
CA LEU A 80 -14.66 8.11 -0.78
C LEU A 80 -14.41 9.40 -1.58
N GLY A 81 -13.59 9.34 -2.62
CA GLY A 81 -13.39 10.41 -3.59
C GLY A 81 -14.50 10.54 -4.64
N GLY A 82 -15.59 9.75 -4.51
CA GLY A 82 -16.80 9.89 -5.34
C GLY A 82 -16.74 9.14 -6.68
N LEU A 83 -15.85 8.16 -6.84
CA LEU A 83 -15.76 7.36 -8.07
C LEU A 83 -16.20 5.91 -7.79
N GLU A 84 -17.32 5.50 -8.40
CA GLU A 84 -17.73 4.09 -8.41
C GLU A 84 -16.85 3.31 -9.39
N ALA A 85 -16.25 2.22 -8.92
CA ALA A 85 -15.28 1.44 -9.68
C ALA A 85 -15.51 -0.07 -9.57
N ALA A 86 -15.18 -0.77 -10.67
CA ALA A 86 -14.98 -2.21 -10.72
C ALA A 86 -13.49 -2.50 -10.94
N TYR A 87 -12.95 -3.54 -10.31
CA TYR A 87 -11.52 -3.81 -10.31
C TYR A 87 -11.18 -5.08 -11.08
N VAL A 88 -10.20 -4.99 -11.98
CA VAL A 88 -9.63 -6.13 -12.71
C VAL A 88 -8.18 -6.34 -12.23
N ILE A 89 -7.91 -7.47 -11.61
CA ILE A 89 -6.60 -7.75 -11.01
C ILE A 89 -5.67 -8.43 -12.02
N HIS A 90 -4.54 -7.81 -12.29
CA HIS A 90 -3.45 -8.34 -13.11
C HIS A 90 -2.27 -8.74 -12.23
N ASN A 91 -1.95 -10.02 -12.20
CA ASN A 91 -0.88 -10.58 -11.39
C ASN A 91 0.42 -10.69 -12.19
N PHE A 92 1.49 -10.10 -11.68
CA PHE A 92 2.81 -10.10 -12.31
C PHE A 92 3.85 -10.85 -11.47
N PRO A 93 4.83 -11.50 -12.10
CA PRO A 93 5.81 -12.33 -11.39
C PRO A 93 6.74 -11.53 -10.47
N ASN A 94 6.87 -10.21 -10.68
CA ASN A 94 7.69 -9.34 -9.85
C ASN A 94 7.33 -7.86 -10.04
N SER A 95 7.79 -7.01 -9.12
CA SER A 95 7.52 -5.59 -9.11
C SER A 95 8.13 -4.85 -10.32
N ALA A 96 9.25 -5.30 -10.88
CA ALA A 96 9.83 -4.69 -12.08
C ALA A 96 8.91 -4.84 -13.30
N ARG A 97 8.26 -5.99 -13.44
CA ARG A 97 7.26 -6.21 -14.50
C ARG A 97 6.01 -5.39 -14.25
N ALA A 98 5.48 -5.38 -13.03
CA ALA A 98 4.30 -4.59 -12.67
C ALA A 98 4.51 -3.09 -12.96
N ARG A 99 5.67 -2.53 -12.59
CA ARG A 99 6.04 -1.13 -12.88
C ARG A 99 6.08 -0.82 -14.37
N ARG A 100 6.63 -1.74 -15.17
CA ARG A 100 6.68 -1.59 -16.64
C ARG A 100 5.28 -1.55 -17.25
N GLU A 101 4.40 -2.41 -16.79
CA GLU A 101 3.02 -2.47 -17.27
C GLU A 101 2.19 -1.27 -16.81
N LEU A 102 2.45 -0.73 -15.62
CA LEU A 102 1.90 0.55 -15.19
C LEU A 102 2.32 1.70 -16.11
N LEU A 103 3.61 1.81 -16.43
CA LEU A 103 4.11 2.87 -17.33
C LEU A 103 3.53 2.79 -18.74
N LYS A 104 3.14 1.60 -19.21
CA LYS A 104 2.47 1.38 -20.49
C LYS A 104 0.97 1.65 -20.48
N GLY A 105 0.36 1.81 -19.30
CA GLY A 105 -1.09 1.92 -19.15
C GLY A 105 -1.84 0.59 -19.26
N THR A 106 -1.16 -0.56 -19.29
CA THR A 106 -1.79 -1.89 -19.21
C THR A 106 -2.54 -2.06 -17.90
N THR A 107 -2.02 -1.48 -16.82
CA THR A 107 -2.72 -1.31 -15.55
C THR A 107 -2.82 0.18 -15.22
N ALA A 108 -3.91 0.56 -14.57
CA ALA A 108 -4.13 1.94 -14.15
C ALA A 108 -3.41 2.26 -12.85
N ILE A 109 -3.38 1.33 -11.91
CA ILE A 109 -2.77 1.46 -10.59
C ILE A 109 -1.94 0.21 -10.29
N MET A 110 -0.88 0.37 -9.54
CA MET A 110 -0.13 -0.72 -8.92
C MET A 110 -0.36 -0.68 -7.40
N VAL A 111 -0.83 -1.80 -6.83
CA VAL A 111 -0.94 -1.98 -5.39
C VAL A 111 0.29 -2.70 -4.87
N ASP A 112 1.10 -2.58 -4.22
CA ASP A 112 2.45 -2.67 -3.76
C ASP A 112 3.03 -1.28 -3.99
N LEU A 113 2.51 -0.35 -3.17
CA LEU A 113 2.64 1.09 -3.42
C LEU A 113 4.10 1.46 -3.67
N PRO A 114 4.41 2.06 -4.83
CA PRO A 114 5.78 2.37 -5.20
C PRO A 114 6.36 3.50 -4.35
N TRP A 115 7.68 3.50 -4.25
CA TRP A 115 8.44 4.57 -3.66
C TRP A 115 8.31 5.87 -4.48
N GLY A 116 8.47 7.01 -3.82
CA GLY A 116 8.29 8.34 -4.40
C GLY A 116 9.09 8.60 -5.67
N ASP A 117 10.31 8.10 -5.77
CA ASP A 117 11.15 8.26 -6.97
C ASP A 117 10.53 7.63 -8.20
N PHE A 118 9.95 6.43 -8.05
CA PHE A 118 9.22 5.81 -9.14
C PHE A 118 7.87 6.49 -9.37
N ALA A 119 7.13 6.81 -8.32
CA ALA A 119 5.81 7.42 -8.43
C ALA A 119 5.84 8.80 -9.11
N ARG A 120 6.95 9.54 -8.97
CA ARG A 120 7.17 10.87 -9.58
C ARG A 120 7.66 10.82 -11.04
N GLN A 121 7.78 9.64 -11.64
CA GLN A 121 8.22 9.55 -13.05
C GLN A 121 7.23 10.22 -14.00
N GLU A 122 7.76 10.77 -15.10
CA GLU A 122 6.95 11.25 -16.22
C GLU A 122 6.01 10.14 -16.73
N GLY A 123 4.76 10.46 -17.03
CA GLY A 123 3.76 9.48 -17.44
C GLY A 123 2.92 8.92 -16.31
N LEU A 124 3.23 9.26 -15.05
CA LEU A 124 2.41 8.90 -13.88
C LEU A 124 1.79 10.15 -13.23
N TYR A 125 0.58 10.00 -12.69
CA TYR A 125 0.11 10.79 -11.57
C TYR A 125 0.55 10.11 -10.29
N HIS A 126 0.92 10.86 -9.27
CA HIS A 126 1.22 10.34 -7.94
C HIS A 126 0.37 11.07 -6.89
N SER A 127 -0.14 10.31 -5.94
CA SER A 127 -0.92 10.86 -4.84
C SER A 127 -0.01 11.59 -3.83
N ASP A 128 -0.63 12.30 -2.88
CA ASP A 128 0.03 12.58 -1.61
C ASP A 128 0.53 11.26 -0.99
N PRO A 129 1.60 11.30 -0.19
CA PRO A 129 2.18 10.07 0.34
C PRO A 129 1.17 9.31 1.21
N VAL A 130 1.00 8.02 0.94
CA VAL A 130 0.25 7.10 1.81
C VAL A 130 1.05 6.82 3.08
N LEU A 131 2.34 6.52 2.90
CA LEU A 131 3.35 6.51 3.96
C LEU A 131 4.33 7.65 3.73
N ARG A 132 4.58 8.46 4.77
CA ARG A 132 5.53 9.57 4.76
C ARG A 132 6.92 9.09 5.12
N ILE A 133 7.92 9.88 4.80
CA ILE A 133 9.29 9.68 5.32
C ILE A 133 9.21 9.67 6.85
N GLY A 134 9.82 8.65 7.45
CA GLY A 134 9.80 8.44 8.90
C GLY A 134 8.63 7.62 9.44
N ASP A 135 7.52 7.45 8.69
CA ASP A 135 6.41 6.59 9.12
C ASP A 135 6.81 5.10 9.15
N PHE A 136 7.84 4.73 8.40
CA PHE A 136 8.19 3.35 8.16
C PHE A 136 9.63 3.05 8.56
N ALA A 137 9.78 2.04 9.42
CA ALA A 137 11.07 1.53 9.84
C ALA A 137 11.19 0.02 9.62
N LYS A 138 12.42 -0.46 9.50
CA LYS A 138 12.77 -1.88 9.41
C LYS A 138 13.64 -2.30 10.59
N GLY A 139 13.54 -3.58 10.96
CA GLY A 139 14.40 -4.20 11.96
C GLY A 139 15.70 -4.72 11.37
N VAL A 140 16.72 -4.79 12.19
CA VAL A 140 17.96 -5.54 11.95
C VAL A 140 17.70 -6.98 12.43
N TYR A 141 17.61 -7.94 11.50
CA TYR A 141 17.24 -9.32 11.81
C TYR A 141 18.43 -10.25 11.74
N THR A 142 18.59 -11.06 12.77
CA THR A 142 19.68 -12.05 12.88
C THR A 142 19.16 -13.37 13.45
N ARG A 143 20.05 -14.35 13.52
CA ARG A 143 19.74 -15.64 14.18
C ARG A 143 19.57 -15.45 15.69
N PRO A 144 18.68 -16.22 16.34
CA PRO A 144 18.45 -16.11 17.78
C PRO A 144 19.70 -16.40 18.65
N ASP A 145 20.68 -17.14 18.12
CA ASP A 145 21.91 -17.52 18.79
C ASP A 145 23.08 -16.53 18.57
N HIS A 146 22.89 -15.47 17.80
CA HIS A 146 23.93 -14.47 17.52
C HIS A 146 24.05 -13.45 18.68
N ALA A 147 24.52 -13.92 19.83
CA ALA A 147 24.51 -13.18 21.10
C ALA A 147 25.17 -11.80 21.01
N GLU A 148 26.29 -11.67 20.28
CA GLU A 148 27.03 -10.41 20.15
C GLU A 148 26.22 -9.34 19.41
N LEU A 149 25.61 -9.69 18.27
CA LEU A 149 24.81 -8.76 17.48
C LEU A 149 23.52 -8.34 18.21
N LEU A 150 22.90 -9.25 18.98
CA LEU A 150 21.71 -8.95 19.77
C LEU A 150 21.93 -7.93 20.91
N GLN A 151 23.18 -7.61 21.27
CA GLN A 151 23.52 -6.61 22.27
C GLN A 151 23.81 -5.23 21.65
N VAL A 152 23.84 -5.10 20.34
CA VAL A 152 24.11 -3.85 19.62
C VAL A 152 23.04 -2.80 19.94
N LYS A 153 23.49 -1.56 20.24
CA LYS A 153 22.63 -0.41 20.53
C LYS A 153 22.95 0.81 19.66
N THR A 154 24.10 0.82 19.03
CA THR A 154 24.57 2.00 18.28
C THR A 154 24.97 1.64 16.85
N LEU A 155 24.92 2.62 15.94
CA LEU A 155 25.40 2.47 14.58
C LEU A 155 26.88 2.09 14.52
N GLN A 156 27.70 2.62 15.44
CA GLN A 156 29.14 2.31 15.49
C GLN A 156 29.37 0.81 15.81
N GLU A 157 28.58 0.25 16.69
CA GLU A 157 28.63 -1.19 17.00
C GLU A 157 28.14 -2.01 15.82
N LEU A 158 27.01 -1.61 15.20
CA LEU A 158 26.42 -2.33 14.06
C LEU A 158 27.37 -2.41 12.86
N ARG A 159 28.23 -1.39 12.65
CA ARG A 159 29.25 -1.38 11.59
C ARG A 159 30.29 -2.48 11.65
N LYS A 160 30.40 -3.18 12.78
CA LYS A 160 31.33 -4.31 12.94
C LYS A 160 30.81 -5.57 12.27
N PHE A 161 29.54 -5.61 11.89
CA PHE A 161 28.85 -6.74 11.32
C PHE A 161 28.54 -6.55 9.84
N THR A 162 28.30 -7.65 9.13
CA THR A 162 28.02 -7.67 7.69
C THR A 162 26.54 -7.90 7.43
N ALA A 163 26.00 -7.18 6.48
CA ALA A 163 24.61 -7.30 6.05
C ALA A 163 24.44 -8.05 4.73
N VAL A 164 23.23 -8.53 4.49
CA VAL A 164 22.76 -8.92 3.17
C VAL A 164 21.51 -8.14 2.79
N SER A 165 21.42 -7.70 1.54
CA SER A 165 20.26 -7.06 0.94
C SER A 165 20.22 -7.36 -0.56
N SER A 166 19.40 -6.63 -1.32
CA SER A 166 19.40 -6.65 -2.77
C SER A 166 19.66 -5.26 -3.33
N LYS A 167 20.54 -5.13 -4.32
CA LYS A 167 20.74 -3.87 -5.05
C LYS A 167 19.46 -3.38 -5.75
N THR A 168 18.50 -4.26 -5.98
CA THR A 168 17.19 -3.89 -6.54
C THR A 168 16.23 -3.29 -5.50
N TRP A 169 16.54 -3.42 -4.20
CA TRP A 169 15.83 -2.79 -3.10
C TRP A 169 16.51 -1.47 -2.76
N LEU A 170 16.27 -0.49 -3.61
CA LEU A 170 17.04 0.76 -3.65
C LEU A 170 17.15 1.47 -2.29
N TYR A 171 16.07 1.55 -1.53
CA TYR A 171 16.04 2.24 -0.24
C TYR A 171 16.73 1.46 0.87
N ASP A 172 16.56 0.14 0.90
CA ASP A 172 17.26 -0.73 1.84
C ASP A 172 18.77 -0.68 1.57
N TRP A 173 19.15 -0.77 0.29
CA TRP A 173 20.54 -0.70 -0.12
C TRP A 173 21.16 0.64 0.22
N ALA A 174 20.49 1.74 -0.11
CA ALA A 174 20.96 3.11 0.18
C ALA A 174 21.06 3.38 1.68
N ALA A 175 20.16 2.85 2.50
CA ALA A 175 20.24 2.99 3.95
C ALA A 175 21.49 2.26 4.50
N LEU A 176 21.76 1.03 4.06
CA LEU A 176 22.94 0.27 4.46
C LEU A 176 24.24 0.96 4.02
N GLU A 177 24.29 1.49 2.80
CA GLU A 177 25.44 2.28 2.31
C GLU A 177 25.67 3.55 3.13
N ARG A 178 24.62 4.33 3.41
CA ARG A 178 24.71 5.55 4.26
C ARG A 178 25.20 5.23 5.68
N MET A 179 24.78 4.09 6.20
CA MET A 179 25.24 3.61 7.51
C MET A 179 26.70 3.12 7.49
N GLY A 180 27.32 2.97 6.31
CA GLY A 180 28.67 2.42 6.18
C GLY A 180 28.77 0.95 6.55
N ILE A 181 27.69 0.17 6.32
CA ILE A 181 27.61 -1.26 6.58
C ILE A 181 28.15 -2.04 5.37
N GLN A 182 29.06 -2.97 5.61
CA GLN A 182 29.51 -3.90 4.59
C GLN A 182 28.33 -4.79 4.18
N THR A 183 27.90 -4.70 2.91
CA THR A 183 26.66 -5.35 2.45
C THR A 183 26.90 -6.26 1.26
N HIS A 184 26.39 -7.48 1.34
CA HIS A 184 26.34 -8.45 0.25
C HIS A 184 25.01 -8.36 -0.49
N SER A 185 25.04 -8.53 -1.83
CA SER A 185 23.82 -8.48 -2.65
C SER A 185 23.41 -9.87 -3.12
N VAL A 186 22.13 -10.20 -2.92
CA VAL A 186 21.48 -11.40 -3.46
C VAL A 186 20.15 -11.05 -4.10
N ALA A 187 19.61 -11.98 -4.90
CA ALA A 187 18.44 -11.70 -5.73
C ALA A 187 17.10 -11.80 -4.97
N THR A 188 17.00 -12.61 -3.90
CA THR A 188 15.73 -12.93 -3.24
C THR A 188 15.84 -12.87 -1.73
N TYR A 189 14.73 -12.60 -1.07
CA TYR A 189 14.63 -12.59 0.41
C TYR A 189 14.96 -13.96 1.01
N SER A 190 14.53 -15.02 0.34
CA SER A 190 14.85 -16.40 0.74
C SER A 190 16.38 -16.66 0.79
N LEU A 191 17.13 -16.18 -0.20
CA LEU A 191 18.60 -16.29 -0.20
C LEU A 191 19.24 -15.44 0.90
N MET A 192 18.67 -14.28 1.24
CA MET A 192 19.13 -13.48 2.39
C MET A 192 19.06 -14.29 3.68
N GLY A 193 17.89 -14.89 3.97
CA GLY A 193 17.72 -15.77 5.12
C GLY A 193 18.72 -16.92 5.15
N THR A 194 18.92 -17.60 4.02
CA THR A 194 19.90 -18.70 3.90
C THR A 194 21.34 -18.25 4.19
N MET A 195 21.72 -17.04 3.77
CA MET A 195 23.07 -16.52 4.03
C MET A 195 23.29 -16.18 5.50
N VAL A 196 22.29 -15.56 6.15
CA VAL A 196 22.36 -15.27 7.59
C VAL A 196 22.37 -16.56 8.40
N GLU A 197 21.49 -17.52 8.09
CA GLU A 197 21.46 -18.82 8.78
C GLU A 197 22.77 -19.57 8.64
N GLY A 198 23.36 -19.56 7.43
CA GLY A 198 24.66 -20.18 7.17
C GLY A 198 25.88 -19.44 7.76
N GLY A 199 25.69 -18.32 8.48
CA GLY A 199 26.78 -17.53 9.06
C GLY A 199 27.70 -16.88 8.01
N ARG A 200 27.25 -16.72 6.77
CA ARG A 200 28.02 -16.04 5.71
C ARG A 200 27.98 -14.53 5.82
N VAL A 201 26.93 -14.03 6.48
CA VAL A 201 26.67 -12.65 6.86
C VAL A 201 25.95 -12.66 8.20
N ASP A 202 25.95 -11.53 8.90
CA ASP A 202 25.44 -11.47 10.28
C ASP A 202 23.96 -11.13 10.35
N PHE A 203 23.45 -10.29 9.44
CA PHE A 203 22.08 -9.82 9.48
C PHE A 203 21.48 -9.47 8.12
N LEU A 204 20.16 -9.33 8.12
CA LEU A 204 19.39 -8.71 7.05
C LEU A 204 18.48 -7.62 7.62
N VAL A 205 18.00 -6.72 6.73
CA VAL A 205 17.02 -5.71 7.08
C VAL A 205 15.65 -6.20 6.65
N GLY A 206 14.69 -6.24 7.58
CA GLY A 206 13.34 -6.78 7.35
C GLY A 206 12.23 -5.94 7.93
N GLU A 207 11.02 -6.07 7.37
CA GLU A 207 9.80 -5.46 7.93
C GLU A 207 9.47 -6.12 9.27
N PHE A 208 8.91 -5.35 10.21
CA PHE A 208 8.42 -5.93 11.46
C PHE A 208 7.12 -6.69 11.20
N PRO A 209 7.02 -7.96 11.63
CA PRO A 209 5.78 -8.71 11.52
C PRO A 209 4.81 -8.37 12.66
N GLY A 210 3.56 -8.86 12.55
CA GLY A 210 2.56 -8.76 13.62
C GLY A 210 2.79 -9.72 14.80
N ALA A 211 3.85 -10.53 14.81
CA ALA A 211 4.18 -11.43 15.91
C ALA A 211 4.56 -10.64 17.17
N GLU A 212 4.10 -11.09 18.34
CA GLU A 212 4.36 -10.42 19.63
C GLU A 212 5.85 -10.27 19.96
N ASP A 213 6.67 -11.23 19.54
CA ASP A 213 8.12 -11.23 19.73
C ASP A 213 8.88 -10.63 18.54
N LEU A 214 8.14 -10.07 17.56
CA LEU A 214 8.67 -9.50 16.32
C LEU A 214 9.53 -10.47 15.49
N SER A 215 9.52 -11.78 15.81
CA SER A 215 10.28 -12.77 15.05
C SER A 215 9.63 -13.05 13.69
N GLN A 216 10.45 -13.39 12.71
CA GLN A 216 9.98 -13.78 11.38
C GLN A 216 10.64 -15.08 10.91
N TYR A 217 9.97 -15.78 10.01
CA TYR A 217 10.47 -17.00 9.41
C TYR A 217 10.80 -16.75 7.93
N ILE A 218 12.04 -17.02 7.54
CA ILE A 218 12.51 -16.90 6.16
C ILE A 218 13.11 -18.25 5.77
N SER A 219 12.57 -18.89 4.74
CA SER A 219 12.98 -20.23 4.28
C SER A 219 12.93 -21.29 5.38
N GLY A 220 11.99 -21.19 6.33
CA GLY A 220 11.84 -22.12 7.45
C GLY A 220 12.74 -21.85 8.66
N PHE A 221 13.66 -20.89 8.58
CA PHE A 221 14.53 -20.47 9.68
C PHE A 221 13.92 -19.28 10.43
N ARG A 222 14.07 -19.28 11.77
CA ARG A 222 13.60 -18.21 12.63
C ARG A 222 14.65 -17.11 12.77
N PHE A 223 14.25 -15.87 12.55
CA PHE A 223 15.06 -14.69 12.79
C PHE A 223 14.38 -13.77 13.79
N VAL A 224 15.19 -13.12 14.61
CA VAL A 224 14.74 -12.18 15.65
C VAL A 224 15.35 -10.80 15.36
N PRO A 225 14.63 -9.71 15.68
CA PRO A 225 15.21 -8.37 15.53
C PRO A 225 16.21 -8.11 16.65
N VAL A 226 17.24 -7.32 16.37
CA VAL A 226 18.10 -6.73 17.41
C VAL A 226 17.24 -5.75 18.21
N PRO A 227 17.05 -5.99 19.52
CA PRO A 227 16.08 -5.24 20.30
C PRO A 227 16.52 -3.81 20.57
N GLY A 228 15.58 -2.86 20.49
CA GLY A 228 15.77 -1.46 20.82
C GLY A 228 16.36 -0.61 19.70
N ILE A 229 16.64 -1.17 18.52
CA ILE A 229 17.14 -0.41 17.37
C ILE A 229 16.32 -0.68 16.11
N LYS A 230 16.12 0.35 15.29
CA LYS A 230 15.43 0.28 14.01
C LYS A 230 16.07 1.18 12.96
N ILE A 231 15.80 0.90 11.69
CA ILE A 231 16.31 1.66 10.55
C ILE A 231 15.11 2.31 9.85
N ALA A 232 15.02 3.64 9.88
CA ALA A 232 14.04 4.35 9.05
C ALA A 232 14.53 4.40 7.60
N LEU A 233 13.63 4.19 6.65
CA LEU A 233 13.97 4.31 5.24
C LEU A 233 13.68 5.74 4.74
N PRO A 234 14.59 6.33 3.95
CA PRO A 234 14.48 7.71 3.48
C PRO A 234 13.55 7.83 2.27
N GLY A 235 12.33 7.33 2.36
CA GLY A 235 11.40 7.34 1.26
C GLY A 235 9.94 7.42 1.70
N SER A 236 9.10 7.93 0.80
CA SER A 236 7.64 7.93 0.93
C SER A 236 7.03 6.96 -0.06
N ARG A 237 5.83 6.42 0.25
CA ARG A 237 5.07 5.56 -0.66
C ARG A 237 3.81 6.26 -1.14
N HIS A 238 3.49 6.09 -2.41
CA HIS A 238 2.41 6.79 -3.08
C HIS A 238 1.55 5.84 -3.90
N VAL A 239 0.29 6.21 -4.13
CA VAL A 239 -0.48 5.62 -5.21
C VAL A 239 -0.01 6.24 -6.52
N ALA A 240 0.50 5.41 -7.41
CA ALA A 240 0.89 5.83 -8.76
C ALA A 240 -0.16 5.39 -9.77
N ILE A 241 -0.61 6.32 -10.61
CA ILE A 241 -1.65 6.09 -11.62
C ILE A 241 -1.07 6.39 -12.99
N SER A 242 -1.17 5.45 -13.92
CA SER A 242 -0.72 5.65 -15.29
C SER A 242 -1.55 6.72 -15.99
N LYS A 243 -0.90 7.75 -16.54
CA LYS A 243 -1.57 8.77 -17.38
C LYS A 243 -2.11 8.20 -18.71
N GLN A 244 -1.62 7.02 -19.12
CA GLN A 244 -2.08 6.33 -20.32
C GLN A 244 -3.29 5.43 -20.07
N ALA A 245 -3.66 5.18 -18.83
CA ALA A 245 -4.81 4.36 -18.49
C ALA A 245 -6.13 5.09 -18.78
N PRO A 246 -7.19 4.37 -19.12
CA PRO A 246 -8.53 4.97 -19.23
C PRO A 246 -8.93 5.67 -17.93
N HIS A 247 -9.54 6.83 -18.04
CA HIS A 247 -10.03 7.62 -16.89
C HIS A 247 -8.97 8.06 -15.87
N ALA A 248 -7.69 8.08 -16.22
CA ALA A 248 -6.55 8.32 -15.31
C ALA A 248 -6.72 9.57 -14.42
N GLU A 249 -7.12 10.70 -14.98
CA GLU A 249 -7.32 11.94 -14.22
C GLU A 249 -8.48 11.85 -13.22
N ARG A 250 -9.58 11.19 -13.60
CA ARG A 250 -10.71 10.96 -12.70
C ARG A 250 -10.32 10.03 -11.55
N ILE A 251 -9.55 8.98 -11.85
CA ILE A 251 -9.02 8.05 -10.84
C ILE A 251 -8.08 8.81 -9.89
N PHE A 252 -7.16 9.61 -10.42
CA PHE A 252 -6.24 10.41 -9.62
C PHE A 252 -6.97 11.38 -8.68
N THR A 253 -7.93 12.13 -9.21
CA THR A 253 -8.73 13.08 -8.42
C THR A 253 -9.47 12.38 -7.28
N ALA A 254 -10.10 11.22 -7.57
CA ALA A 254 -10.79 10.44 -6.56
C ALA A 254 -9.83 9.89 -5.51
N VAL A 255 -8.68 9.33 -5.91
CA VAL A 255 -7.66 8.84 -4.99
C VAL A 255 -7.17 9.95 -4.05
N GLN A 256 -6.85 11.14 -4.59
CA GLN A 256 -6.39 12.27 -3.77
C GLN A 256 -7.42 12.69 -2.71
N ALA A 257 -8.67 12.90 -3.15
CA ALA A 257 -9.75 13.29 -2.26
C ALA A 257 -10.01 12.24 -1.16
N GLY A 258 -10.05 10.96 -1.55
CA GLY A 258 -10.32 9.88 -0.61
C GLY A 258 -9.16 9.60 0.35
N LEU A 259 -7.91 9.67 -0.10
CA LEU A 259 -6.75 9.53 0.78
C LEU A 259 -6.71 10.61 1.86
N LYS A 260 -7.12 11.85 1.51
CA LYS A 260 -7.26 12.93 2.51
C LYS A 260 -8.25 12.54 3.58
N ILE A 261 -9.44 12.05 3.21
CA ILE A 261 -10.49 11.60 4.14
C ILE A 261 -9.99 10.44 5.01
N LEU A 262 -9.38 9.42 4.41
CA LEU A 262 -8.85 8.26 5.14
C LEU A 262 -7.78 8.68 6.15
N ARG A 263 -6.93 9.63 5.78
CA ARG A 263 -5.88 10.15 6.65
C ARG A 263 -6.46 10.93 7.83
N GLU A 264 -7.40 11.83 7.59
CA GLU A 264 -8.07 12.62 8.62
C GLU A 264 -8.81 11.74 9.63
N ARG A 265 -9.33 10.59 9.18
CA ARG A 265 -9.95 9.57 10.04
C ARG A 265 -8.95 8.60 10.70
N GLY A 266 -7.65 8.71 10.43
CA GLY A 266 -6.62 7.80 10.96
C GLY A 266 -6.60 6.40 10.35
N LEU A 267 -7.42 6.12 9.33
CA LEU A 267 -7.66 4.78 8.79
C LEU A 267 -6.45 4.22 8.02
N ILE A 268 -5.61 5.08 7.42
CA ILE A 268 -4.37 4.63 6.80
C ILE A 268 -3.44 4.02 7.85
N LYS A 269 -3.19 4.75 8.95
CA LYS A 269 -2.36 4.27 10.05
C LYS A 269 -2.92 2.99 10.66
N GLN A 270 -4.23 2.95 10.91
CA GLN A 270 -4.92 1.77 11.44
C GLN A 270 -4.72 0.55 10.55
N GLY A 271 -4.90 0.67 9.23
CA GLY A 271 -4.69 -0.44 8.29
C GLY A 271 -3.28 -1.02 8.38
N TYR A 272 -2.26 -0.18 8.36
CA TYR A 272 -0.87 -0.63 8.48
C TYR A 272 -0.54 -1.22 9.86
N GLN A 273 -1.15 -0.70 10.93
CA GLN A 273 -1.00 -1.27 12.27
C GLN A 273 -1.67 -2.64 12.38
N THR A 274 -2.88 -2.79 11.83
CA THR A 274 -3.62 -4.06 11.87
C THR A 274 -2.86 -5.20 11.19
N VAL A 275 -2.19 -4.94 10.08
CA VAL A 275 -1.36 -5.96 9.38
C VAL A 275 0.05 -6.08 9.95
N GLY A 276 0.36 -5.38 11.05
CA GLY A 276 1.66 -5.45 11.75
C GLY A 276 2.79 -4.65 11.11
N PHE A 277 2.55 -3.99 9.97
CA PHE A 277 3.57 -3.23 9.24
C PHE A 277 4.04 -1.97 9.99
N LEU A 278 3.13 -1.24 10.62
CA LEU A 278 3.42 -0.21 11.61
C LEU A 278 3.20 -0.81 12.99
N ASN A 279 4.27 -1.32 13.60
CA ASN A 279 4.16 -2.07 14.84
C ASN A 279 4.39 -1.15 16.04
N PRO A 280 3.41 -0.96 16.94
CA PRO A 280 3.56 -0.10 18.11
C PRO A 280 4.63 -0.61 19.12
N LEU A 281 5.00 -1.90 19.07
CA LEU A 281 6.05 -2.46 19.94
C LEU A 281 7.45 -1.88 19.67
N ILE A 282 7.61 -1.12 18.59
CA ILE A 282 8.89 -0.50 18.22
C ILE A 282 8.85 1.03 18.30
N ASP A 283 7.77 1.63 18.81
CA ASP A 283 7.63 3.10 18.79
C ASP A 283 8.76 3.76 19.58
N ASP A 284 9.20 3.18 20.68
CA ASP A 284 10.29 3.63 21.57
C ASP A 284 11.70 3.17 21.16
N TRP A 285 11.84 2.46 20.03
CA TRP A 285 13.15 1.98 19.57
C TRP A 285 13.97 3.10 18.93
N ASP A 286 15.28 3.10 19.19
CA ASP A 286 16.22 4.06 18.63
C ASP A 286 16.38 3.91 17.12
N VAL A 287 16.29 5.03 16.40
CA VAL A 287 16.48 5.06 14.95
C VAL A 287 17.94 5.28 14.62
N LEU A 288 18.59 4.30 13.98
CA LEU A 288 20.01 4.36 13.62
C LEU A 288 20.32 5.16 12.34
N CYS A 289 19.34 5.30 11.45
CA CYS A 289 19.39 6.01 10.16
C CYS A 289 17.95 6.14 9.63
N CYS A 290 17.58 6.94 8.82
CA CYS A 290 18.04 7.94 7.84
C CYS A 290 16.84 8.88 7.60
N PHE A 291 16.62 9.88 8.45
CA PHE A 291 15.47 10.80 8.34
C PHE A 291 15.69 11.96 7.34
N GLU A 292 16.91 12.16 6.83
CA GLU A 292 17.20 13.27 5.92
C GLU A 292 17.28 12.80 4.47
N GLU A 293 16.64 13.58 3.56
CA GLU A 293 16.75 13.43 2.11
C GLU A 293 18.17 13.71 1.59
#